data_e02e3b5cf8fbe14da18de2b9902bc53d
#
_entry.id   e02e3b5cf8fbe14da18de2b9902bc53d
#
_cell.length_a   1.000
_cell.length_b   1.000
_cell.length_c   1.000
_cell.angle_alpha   90.00
_cell.angle_beta   90.00
_cell.angle_gamma   90.00
#
_symmetry.space_group_name_H-M   'P 1'
#
loop_
_entity.id
_entity.type
_entity.pdbx_description
1 polymer ?
#
loop_
_entity_poly.entity_id
_entity_poly.type
_entity_poly.pdbx_seq_one_letter_code
_entity_poly.pdbx_strand_id
1 'polypeptide(L)'
;SLAKYDLKTGLMQPLTFGFHNAWALDISPDGQKVLMMTSRSRLTQRPTTLSSLYLLDVNTLKAETLVAEDGFLGGASFSPDGTQILLTGSPETLGGIGLNLPEGLIPNQYDYQMYLMNLADKKITPVTKDFNPSVQQTVWNKVDGQIYFTAENRDYISLYRMNPKDGKIQELEAKEDLVKSISLADGAPVLAYYGQGAMNSDRLYTMDIKKGKTTLVEDLSKDILKDV
;
A
#
# COMPACT_ATOMS: atom_id res chain seq x y z
N SER A 1 -17.26 -10.75 6.92
CA SER A 1 -16.76 -12.11 6.60
C SER A 1 -16.25 -12.16 5.18
N LEU A 2 -15.25 -13.02 4.93
CA LEU A 2 -14.69 -13.30 3.61
C LEU A 2 -15.29 -14.60 3.06
N ALA A 3 -15.45 -14.66 1.72
CA ALA A 3 -15.86 -15.85 1.03
C ALA A 3 -15.12 -15.99 -0.32
N LYS A 4 -14.88 -17.22 -0.74
CA LYS A 4 -14.40 -17.57 -2.08
C LYS A 4 -15.60 -17.96 -2.94
N TYR A 5 -15.66 -17.41 -4.15
CA TYR A 5 -16.69 -17.73 -5.13
C TYR A 5 -16.07 -18.41 -6.35
N ASP A 6 -16.58 -19.59 -6.70
CA ASP A 6 -16.18 -20.30 -7.91
C ASP A 6 -17.02 -19.81 -9.09
N LEU A 7 -16.39 -19.13 -10.04
CA LEU A 7 -17.06 -18.56 -11.20
C LEU A 7 -17.61 -19.59 -12.20
N LYS A 8 -17.11 -20.84 -12.17
CA LYS A 8 -17.57 -21.92 -13.08
C LYS A 8 -18.79 -22.63 -12.53
N THR A 9 -18.77 -22.92 -11.23
CA THR A 9 -19.84 -23.71 -10.58
C THR A 9 -20.90 -22.84 -9.91
N GLY A 10 -20.61 -21.56 -9.69
CA GLY A 10 -21.49 -20.66 -8.92
C GLY A 10 -21.50 -20.93 -7.41
N LEU A 11 -20.61 -21.77 -6.91
CA LEU A 11 -20.56 -22.12 -5.50
C LEU A 11 -19.78 -21.08 -4.69
N MET A 12 -20.30 -20.72 -3.54
CA MET A 12 -19.66 -19.84 -2.55
C MET A 12 -19.20 -20.66 -1.36
N GLN A 13 -17.93 -20.49 -0.98
CA GLN A 13 -17.33 -21.07 0.21
C GLN A 13 -16.94 -19.96 1.19
N PRO A 14 -17.54 -19.90 2.40
CA PRO A 14 -17.07 -19.00 3.45
C PRO A 14 -15.62 -19.32 3.83
N LEU A 15 -14.79 -18.28 3.94
CA LEU A 15 -13.40 -18.39 4.38
C LEU A 15 -13.21 -17.96 5.84
N THR A 16 -14.13 -17.14 6.37
CA THR A 16 -14.09 -16.67 7.75
C THR A 16 -15.45 -16.78 8.41
N PHE A 17 -15.42 -17.02 9.72
CA PHE A 17 -16.60 -17.19 10.58
C PHE A 17 -16.47 -16.30 11.82
N GLY A 18 -17.59 -15.95 12.43
CA GLY A 18 -17.65 -15.18 13.67
C GLY A 18 -18.11 -13.74 13.49
N PHE A 19 -17.96 -12.95 14.57
CA PHE A 19 -18.55 -11.60 14.70
C PHE A 19 -17.59 -10.45 14.36
N HIS A 20 -16.32 -10.73 14.09
CA HIS A 20 -15.35 -9.69 13.77
C HIS A 20 -15.48 -9.26 12.30
N ASN A 21 -15.30 -7.98 12.05
CA ASN A 21 -15.12 -7.49 10.69
C ASN A 21 -13.80 -8.03 10.15
N ALA A 22 -13.89 -8.67 8.97
CA ALA A 22 -12.73 -9.18 8.25
C ALA A 22 -12.81 -8.73 6.79
N TRP A 23 -11.67 -8.29 6.26
CA TRP A 23 -11.54 -7.93 4.84
C TRP A 23 -10.21 -8.45 4.28
N ALA A 24 -10.22 -8.78 3.01
CA ALA A 24 -9.02 -9.15 2.28
C ALA A 24 -8.26 -7.88 1.90
N LEU A 25 -6.95 -7.91 2.07
CA LEU A 25 -6.05 -6.87 1.61
C LEU A 25 -5.39 -7.27 0.28
N ASP A 26 -4.90 -8.50 0.21
CA ASP A 26 -4.21 -9.00 -0.97
C ASP A 26 -4.25 -10.53 -1.04
N ILE A 27 -3.96 -11.08 -2.23
CA ILE A 27 -3.89 -12.52 -2.51
C ILE A 27 -2.47 -12.86 -2.95
N SER A 28 -1.91 -13.94 -2.40
CA SER A 28 -0.57 -14.40 -2.78
C SER A 28 -0.48 -14.70 -4.29
N PRO A 29 0.72 -14.56 -4.90
CA PRO A 29 0.89 -14.78 -6.35
C PRO A 29 0.46 -16.18 -6.84
N ASP A 30 0.52 -17.18 -5.98
CA ASP A 30 0.06 -18.56 -6.26
C ASP A 30 -1.44 -18.77 -6.00
N GLY A 31 -2.15 -17.75 -5.49
CA GLY A 31 -3.57 -17.79 -5.17
C GLY A 31 -3.96 -18.67 -3.99
N GLN A 32 -2.98 -19.17 -3.21
CA GLN A 32 -3.24 -20.11 -2.11
C GLN A 32 -3.47 -19.43 -0.75
N LYS A 33 -3.05 -18.17 -0.62
CA LYS A 33 -3.10 -17.42 0.65
C LYS A 33 -3.72 -16.05 0.45
N VAL A 34 -4.39 -15.58 1.49
CA VAL A 34 -4.98 -14.23 1.56
C VAL A 34 -4.40 -13.49 2.75
N LEU A 35 -3.92 -12.27 2.53
CA LEU A 35 -3.70 -11.32 3.61
C LEU A 35 -5.05 -10.78 4.05
N MET A 36 -5.41 -11.08 5.27
CA MET A 36 -6.68 -10.70 5.86
C MET A 36 -6.45 -9.82 7.09
N MET A 37 -7.17 -8.73 7.14
CA MET A 37 -7.19 -7.86 8.33
C MET A 37 -8.52 -7.98 9.05
N THR A 38 -8.46 -7.96 10.38
CA THR A 38 -9.64 -7.79 11.23
C THR A 38 -9.47 -6.56 12.10
N SER A 39 -10.57 -6.00 12.58
CA SER A 39 -10.53 -4.94 13.58
C SER A 39 -11.48 -5.19 14.73
N ARG A 40 -11.10 -4.68 15.88
CA ARG A 40 -11.98 -4.59 17.06
C ARG A 40 -11.90 -3.19 17.68
N SER A 41 -13.02 -2.74 18.24
CA SER A 41 -13.06 -1.49 18.98
C SER A 41 -12.54 -1.65 20.39
N ARG A 42 -11.86 -0.62 20.88
CA ARG A 42 -11.38 -0.49 22.26
C ARG A 42 -11.88 0.86 22.80
N LEU A 43 -13.00 0.81 23.54
CA LEU A 43 -13.75 2.02 23.89
C LEU A 43 -13.09 2.88 24.99
N THR A 44 -12.20 2.30 25.80
CA THR A 44 -11.67 2.96 27.01
C THR A 44 -10.27 3.52 26.87
N GLN A 45 -9.59 3.25 25.76
CA GLN A 45 -8.19 3.67 25.55
C GLN A 45 -7.94 4.03 24.07
N ARG A 46 -6.95 4.90 23.83
CA ARG A 46 -6.41 5.14 22.47
C ARG A 46 -5.24 4.20 22.20
N PRO A 47 -5.06 3.76 20.97
CA PRO A 47 -5.98 3.89 19.84
C PRO A 47 -7.31 3.16 20.09
N THR A 48 -8.41 3.73 19.60
CA THR A 48 -9.77 3.20 19.82
C THR A 48 -10.12 2.01 18.94
N THR A 49 -9.31 1.73 17.93
CA THR A 49 -9.43 0.56 17.05
C THR A 49 -8.10 -0.18 17.05
N LEU A 50 -8.17 -1.48 17.19
CA LEU A 50 -7.01 -2.36 17.05
C LEU A 50 -7.23 -3.27 15.84
N SER A 51 -6.24 -3.34 14.97
CA SER A 51 -6.22 -4.20 13.79
C SER A 51 -5.29 -5.39 13.99
N SER A 52 -5.67 -6.54 13.46
CA SER A 52 -4.80 -7.72 13.40
C SER A 52 -4.69 -8.22 11.99
N LEU A 53 -3.47 -8.53 11.56
CA LEU A 53 -3.16 -9.06 10.24
C LEU A 53 -2.94 -10.57 10.32
N TYR A 54 -3.58 -11.29 9.42
CA TYR A 54 -3.50 -12.74 9.30
C TYR A 54 -3.10 -13.17 7.89
N LEU A 55 -2.39 -14.29 7.83
CA LEU A 55 -2.15 -15.05 6.61
C LEU A 55 -3.11 -16.26 6.59
N LEU A 56 -4.15 -16.19 5.80
CA LEU A 56 -5.18 -17.23 5.68
C LEU A 56 -4.87 -18.14 4.49
N ASP A 57 -4.77 -19.45 4.72
CA ASP A 57 -4.71 -20.45 3.68
C ASP A 57 -6.13 -20.80 3.19
N VAL A 58 -6.40 -20.59 1.90
CA VAL A 58 -7.75 -20.71 1.32
C VAL A 58 -8.24 -22.16 1.18
N ASN A 59 -7.36 -23.14 1.31
CA ASN A 59 -7.70 -24.56 1.16
C ASN A 59 -7.92 -25.22 2.53
N THR A 60 -7.04 -24.93 3.49
CA THR A 60 -7.09 -25.52 4.82
C THR A 60 -7.89 -24.68 5.81
N LEU A 61 -8.19 -23.41 5.46
CA LEU A 61 -8.83 -22.40 6.30
C LEU A 61 -8.05 -22.09 7.60
N LYS A 62 -6.77 -22.45 7.63
CA LYS A 62 -5.89 -22.08 8.75
C LYS A 62 -5.41 -20.64 8.58
N ALA A 63 -5.53 -19.86 9.64
CA ALA A 63 -5.04 -18.49 9.73
C ALA A 63 -3.84 -18.42 10.68
N GLU A 64 -2.74 -17.88 10.20
CA GLU A 64 -1.55 -17.54 10.96
C GLU A 64 -1.61 -16.05 11.32
N THR A 65 -1.44 -15.68 12.58
CA THR A 65 -1.36 -14.27 12.99
C THR A 65 0.02 -13.72 12.65
N LEU A 66 0.07 -12.68 11.82
CA LEU A 66 1.29 -11.97 11.46
C LEU A 66 1.52 -10.74 12.34
N VAL A 67 0.46 -9.97 12.60
CA VAL A 67 0.48 -8.80 13.51
C VAL A 67 -0.76 -8.89 14.38
N ALA A 68 -0.59 -8.75 15.68
CA ALA A 68 -1.69 -8.82 16.65
C ALA A 68 -1.98 -7.43 17.23
N GLU A 69 -3.25 -7.03 17.18
CA GLU A 69 -3.81 -5.90 17.93
C GLU A 69 -3.01 -4.58 17.82
N ASP A 70 -2.59 -4.23 16.62
CA ASP A 70 -1.90 -2.98 16.33
C ASP A 70 -2.92 -1.85 16.03
N GLY A 71 -2.73 -0.71 16.65
CA GLY A 71 -3.63 0.45 16.47
C GLY A 71 -3.25 1.37 15.33
N PHE A 72 -2.13 1.12 14.65
CA PHE A 72 -1.49 2.03 13.72
C PHE A 72 -1.16 1.38 12.37
N LEU A 73 -1.46 0.10 12.21
CA LEU A 73 -1.29 -0.64 10.97
C LEU A 73 -2.30 -0.18 9.93
N GLY A 74 -1.84 0.26 8.75
CA GLY A 74 -2.66 0.77 7.66
C GLY A 74 -3.02 -0.27 6.61
N GLY A 75 -2.06 -1.05 6.13
CA GLY A 75 -2.27 -2.00 5.05
C GLY A 75 -1.16 -3.03 4.89
N ALA A 76 -1.40 -4.01 4.00
CA ALA A 76 -0.42 -5.03 3.66
C ALA A 76 -0.64 -5.55 2.23
N SER A 77 0.45 -5.87 1.52
CA SER A 77 0.43 -6.53 0.22
C SER A 77 1.61 -7.49 0.07
N PHE A 78 1.47 -8.50 -0.79
CA PHE A 78 2.55 -9.45 -1.08
C PHE A 78 3.60 -8.83 -2.01
N SER A 79 4.85 -9.28 -1.84
CA SER A 79 5.85 -9.16 -2.90
C SER A 79 5.45 -10.00 -4.12
N PRO A 80 5.93 -9.65 -5.33
CA PRO A 80 5.62 -10.40 -6.55
C PRO A 80 5.99 -11.89 -6.51
N ASP A 81 6.99 -12.25 -5.70
CA ASP A 81 7.42 -13.64 -5.50
C ASP A 81 6.75 -14.32 -4.29
N GLY A 82 5.93 -13.60 -3.54
CA GLY A 82 5.20 -14.11 -2.38
C GLY A 82 6.06 -14.41 -1.15
N THR A 83 7.34 -13.98 -1.13
CA THR A 83 8.28 -14.27 -0.02
C THR A 83 8.27 -13.21 1.07
N GLN A 84 7.80 -12.01 0.74
CA GLN A 84 7.74 -10.88 1.64
C GLN A 84 6.34 -10.23 1.64
N ILE A 85 6.09 -9.43 2.67
CA ILE A 85 4.90 -8.58 2.77
C ILE A 85 5.39 -7.13 2.93
N LEU A 86 4.85 -6.24 2.11
CA LEU A 86 4.93 -4.81 2.29
C LEU A 86 3.81 -4.40 3.25
N LEU A 87 4.18 -3.85 4.39
CA LEU A 87 3.26 -3.27 5.38
C LEU A 87 3.32 -1.75 5.29
N THR A 88 2.19 -1.09 5.53
CA THR A 88 2.12 0.37 5.70
C THR A 88 1.49 0.70 7.04
N GLY A 89 1.91 1.79 7.64
CA GLY A 89 1.36 2.24 8.91
C GLY A 89 2.10 3.47 9.45
N SER A 90 1.62 4.03 10.54
CA SER A 90 2.31 5.17 11.17
C SER A 90 3.64 4.74 11.81
N PRO A 91 4.51 5.67 12.23
CA PRO A 91 5.76 5.33 12.93
C PRO A 91 5.59 4.51 14.21
N GLU A 92 4.40 4.58 14.84
CA GLU A 92 4.08 3.84 16.07
C GLU A 92 3.67 2.39 15.84
N THR A 93 3.38 2.00 14.58
CA THR A 93 3.02 0.61 14.26
C THR A 93 4.14 -0.37 14.59
N LEU A 94 3.80 -1.63 14.78
CA LEU A 94 4.75 -2.73 15.03
C LEU A 94 5.67 -2.48 16.24
N GLY A 95 5.08 -1.91 17.31
CA GLY A 95 5.82 -1.58 18.54
C GLY A 95 6.73 -0.37 18.40
N GLY A 96 6.50 0.50 17.41
CA GLY A 96 7.24 1.75 17.25
C GLY A 96 8.59 1.61 16.57
N ILE A 97 8.82 0.55 15.79
CA ILE A 97 10.11 0.35 15.09
C ILE A 97 10.41 1.44 14.04
N GLY A 98 9.38 2.16 13.59
CA GLY A 98 9.47 3.30 12.66
C GLY A 98 9.78 4.64 13.32
N LEU A 99 9.82 4.72 14.65
CA LEU A 99 10.06 5.97 15.36
C LEU A 99 11.48 6.48 15.14
N ASN A 100 11.61 7.72 14.68
CA ASN A 100 12.86 8.43 14.43
C ASN A 100 12.92 9.78 15.14
N LEU A 101 12.05 9.97 16.15
CA LEU A 101 11.98 11.20 16.96
C LEU A 101 12.78 11.04 18.25
N PRO A 102 13.28 12.15 18.82
CA PRO A 102 13.83 12.16 20.17
C PRO A 102 12.84 11.60 21.20
N GLU A 103 13.36 10.97 22.25
CA GLU A 103 12.56 10.45 23.36
C GLU A 103 11.66 11.54 23.98
N GLY A 104 10.42 11.20 24.25
CA GLY A 104 9.42 12.10 24.84
C GLY A 104 8.64 12.94 23.83
N LEU A 105 8.95 12.90 22.55
CA LEU A 105 8.13 13.52 21.50
C LEU A 105 7.07 12.55 20.99
N ILE A 106 5.90 13.10 20.66
CA ILE A 106 4.78 12.35 20.10
C ILE A 106 4.90 12.37 18.57
N PRO A 107 4.92 11.23 17.89
CA PRO A 107 4.96 11.17 16.43
C PRO A 107 3.64 11.65 15.81
N ASN A 108 3.72 12.12 14.56
CA ASN A 108 2.54 12.35 13.75
C ASN A 108 1.99 11.00 13.28
N GLN A 109 0.80 10.63 13.75
CA GLN A 109 0.15 9.36 13.42
C GLN A 109 -0.36 9.29 11.98
N TYR A 110 -0.38 10.41 11.26
CA TYR A 110 -0.77 10.49 9.85
C TYR A 110 0.40 10.35 8.89
N ASP A 111 1.65 10.36 9.39
CA ASP A 111 2.84 10.14 8.58
C ASP A 111 3.07 8.64 8.37
N TYR A 112 2.51 8.10 7.30
CA TYR A 112 2.66 6.69 7.01
C TYR A 112 4.05 6.35 6.47
N GLN A 113 4.52 5.18 6.89
CA GLN A 113 5.79 4.56 6.51
C GLN A 113 5.56 3.19 5.89
N MET A 114 6.59 2.68 5.22
CA MET A 114 6.66 1.31 4.70
C MET A 114 7.58 0.43 5.55
N TYR A 115 7.16 -0.83 5.70
CA TYR A 115 7.90 -1.88 6.40
C TYR A 115 7.91 -3.13 5.54
N LEU A 116 9.00 -3.88 5.53
CA LEU A 116 9.09 -5.17 4.86
C LEU A 116 9.16 -6.29 5.89
N MET A 117 8.22 -7.23 5.81
CA MET A 117 8.20 -8.46 6.60
C MET A 117 8.65 -9.62 5.73
N ASN A 118 9.68 -10.34 6.13
CA ASN A 118 10.05 -11.62 5.53
C ASN A 118 9.12 -12.73 6.07
N LEU A 119 8.48 -13.49 5.18
CA LEU A 119 7.52 -14.52 5.59
C LEU A 119 8.15 -15.77 6.23
N ALA A 120 9.43 -16.06 5.96
CA ALA A 120 10.11 -17.23 6.50
C ALA A 120 10.46 -17.09 7.98
N ASP A 121 11.00 -15.92 8.37
CA ASP A 121 11.46 -15.65 9.74
C ASP A 121 10.65 -14.59 10.49
N LYS A 122 9.66 -14.01 9.82
CA LYS A 122 8.79 -12.92 10.34
C LYS A 122 9.54 -11.65 10.73
N LYS A 123 10.80 -11.51 10.32
CA LYS A 123 11.58 -10.32 10.57
C LYS A 123 10.99 -9.13 9.82
N ILE A 124 10.78 -8.02 10.55
CA ILE A 124 10.26 -6.78 9.99
C ILE A 124 11.38 -5.72 9.99
N THR A 125 11.50 -5.01 8.86
CA THR A 125 12.47 -3.94 8.69
C THR A 125 11.73 -2.66 8.26
N PRO A 126 11.86 -1.53 8.97
CA PRO A 126 11.35 -0.25 8.50
C PRO A 126 12.21 0.25 7.35
N VAL A 127 11.61 0.50 6.18
CA VAL A 127 12.37 0.86 4.96
C VAL A 127 12.23 2.32 4.57
N THR A 128 11.32 3.06 5.22
CA THR A 128 11.13 4.51 5.02
C THR A 128 11.21 5.29 6.33
N LYS A 129 11.85 4.74 7.37
CA LYS A 129 11.99 5.38 8.68
C LYS A 129 12.59 6.80 8.62
N ASP A 130 13.59 7.00 7.75
CA ASP A 130 14.28 8.27 7.57
C ASP A 130 13.81 9.05 6.33
N PHE A 131 12.72 8.59 5.70
CA PHE A 131 12.07 9.25 4.59
C PHE A 131 10.95 10.15 5.13
N ASN A 132 11.14 11.46 5.04
CA ASN A 132 10.25 12.44 5.68
C ASN A 132 8.84 12.55 5.08
N PRO A 133 8.61 12.44 3.74
CA PRO A 133 7.26 12.49 3.18
C PRO A 133 6.38 11.33 3.64
N SER A 134 5.07 11.59 3.84
CA SER A 134 4.09 10.59 4.25
C SER A 134 3.70 9.68 3.08
N VAL A 135 3.96 8.39 3.19
CA VAL A 135 3.60 7.39 2.16
C VAL A 135 2.08 7.27 2.05
N GLN A 136 1.56 7.33 0.82
CA GLN A 136 0.14 7.23 0.55
C GLN A 136 -0.22 5.88 -0.10
N GLN A 137 -0.09 5.77 -1.42
CA GLN A 137 -0.37 4.56 -2.17
C GLN A 137 0.93 3.82 -2.50
N THR A 138 0.91 2.50 -2.40
CA THR A 138 2.06 1.64 -2.72
C THR A 138 1.68 0.55 -3.70
N VAL A 139 2.56 0.24 -4.65
CA VAL A 139 2.42 -0.89 -5.59
C VAL A 139 3.78 -1.56 -5.77
N TRP A 140 3.85 -2.86 -5.48
CA TRP A 140 5.06 -3.64 -5.75
C TRP A 140 5.03 -4.19 -7.17
N ASN A 141 5.95 -3.74 -8.02
CA ASN A 141 5.94 -4.04 -9.45
C ASN A 141 6.51 -5.44 -9.75
N LYS A 142 5.74 -6.23 -10.50
CA LYS A 142 6.14 -7.57 -10.93
C LYS A 142 7.23 -7.58 -12.01
N VAL A 143 7.34 -6.49 -12.79
CA VAL A 143 8.24 -6.43 -13.96
C VAL A 143 9.69 -6.18 -13.56
N ASP A 144 9.93 -5.31 -12.58
CA ASP A 144 11.29 -4.91 -12.16
C ASP A 144 11.58 -5.14 -10.67
N GLY A 145 10.58 -5.60 -9.91
CA GLY A 145 10.71 -5.87 -8.49
C GLY A 145 10.86 -4.62 -7.61
N GLN A 146 10.65 -3.42 -8.17
CA GLN A 146 10.69 -2.17 -7.42
C GLN A 146 9.33 -1.89 -6.77
N ILE A 147 9.32 -1.13 -5.68
CA ILE A 147 8.11 -0.61 -5.06
C ILE A 147 7.90 0.82 -5.57
N TYR A 148 6.77 1.05 -6.24
CA TYR A 148 6.34 2.37 -6.66
C TYR A 148 5.33 2.90 -5.66
N PHE A 149 5.44 4.17 -5.31
CA PHE A 149 4.55 4.76 -4.33
C PHE A 149 4.39 6.26 -4.52
N THR A 150 3.28 6.79 -4.04
CA THR A 150 3.10 8.22 -3.87
C THR A 150 3.36 8.59 -2.42
N ALA A 151 3.88 9.81 -2.20
CA ALA A 151 4.06 10.34 -0.86
C ALA A 151 3.76 11.83 -0.81
N GLU A 152 3.09 12.23 0.25
CA GLU A 152 2.77 13.62 0.53
C GLU A 152 3.98 14.31 1.15
N ASN A 153 4.44 15.36 0.49
CA ASN A 153 5.54 16.20 0.92
C ASN A 153 5.08 17.66 0.93
N ARG A 154 4.63 18.12 2.08
CA ARG A 154 4.02 19.44 2.29
C ARG A 154 2.73 19.60 1.48
N ASP A 155 2.75 20.40 0.40
CA ASP A 155 1.65 20.71 -0.51
C ASP A 155 1.69 19.94 -1.83
N TYR A 156 2.63 18.99 -1.97
CA TYR A 156 2.79 18.12 -3.14
C TYR A 156 2.49 16.66 -2.79
N ILE A 157 2.01 15.90 -3.77
CA ILE A 157 1.99 14.45 -3.73
C ILE A 157 2.86 13.96 -4.89
N SER A 158 4.10 13.59 -4.57
CA SER A 158 5.08 13.17 -5.56
C SER A 158 5.08 11.65 -5.76
N LEU A 159 5.60 11.22 -6.91
CA LEU A 159 5.76 9.82 -7.29
C LEU A 159 7.20 9.38 -7.02
N TYR A 160 7.33 8.22 -6.37
CA TYR A 160 8.63 7.64 -6.01
C TYR A 160 8.72 6.19 -6.43
N ARG A 161 9.96 5.69 -6.54
CA ARG A 161 10.25 4.25 -6.55
C ARG A 161 11.31 3.93 -5.50
N MET A 162 11.23 2.73 -4.95
CA MET A 162 12.19 2.21 -3.98
C MET A 162 12.67 0.84 -4.42
N ASN A 163 13.99 0.60 -4.30
CA ASN A 163 14.55 -0.73 -4.43
C ASN A 163 14.43 -1.46 -3.06
N PRO A 164 13.66 -2.55 -2.96
CA PRO A 164 13.44 -3.23 -1.69
C PRO A 164 14.70 -3.93 -1.12
N LYS A 165 15.75 -4.12 -1.95
CA LYS A 165 16.99 -4.81 -1.53
C LYS A 165 17.94 -3.90 -0.75
N ASP A 166 18.01 -2.63 -1.12
CA ASP A 166 18.93 -1.66 -0.52
C ASP A 166 18.23 -0.44 0.10
N GLY A 167 16.89 -0.36 -0.03
CA GLY A 167 16.07 0.73 0.49
C GLY A 167 16.26 2.06 -0.23
N LYS A 168 16.97 2.08 -1.39
CA LYS A 168 17.23 3.33 -2.10
C LYS A 168 15.96 3.87 -2.75
N ILE A 169 15.58 5.09 -2.35
CA ILE A 169 14.41 5.81 -2.87
C ILE A 169 14.86 6.80 -3.93
N GLN A 170 14.06 6.90 -5.00
CA GLN A 170 14.22 7.88 -6.07
C GLN A 170 12.87 8.52 -6.38
N GLU A 171 12.84 9.85 -6.42
CA GLU A 171 11.69 10.59 -6.95
C GLU A 171 11.64 10.47 -8.47
N LEU A 172 10.43 10.30 -9.00
CA LEU A 172 10.16 10.22 -10.43
C LEU A 172 9.47 11.52 -10.87
N GLU A 173 9.87 12.03 -12.05
CA GLU A 173 9.30 13.27 -12.58
C GLU A 173 7.87 13.03 -13.07
N ALA A 174 6.88 13.30 -12.21
CA ALA A 174 5.48 13.40 -12.59
C ALA A 174 5.19 14.77 -13.23
N LYS A 175 4.08 14.87 -13.99
CA LYS A 175 3.68 16.10 -14.69
C LYS A 175 2.67 16.94 -13.91
N GLU A 176 2.23 16.43 -12.75
CA GLU A 176 1.24 17.10 -11.91
C GLU A 176 1.77 17.27 -10.49
N ASP A 177 1.32 18.30 -9.80
CA ASP A 177 1.70 18.62 -8.43
C ASP A 177 1.14 17.62 -7.42
N LEU A 178 -0.05 17.09 -7.71
CA LEU A 178 -0.76 16.13 -6.86
C LEU A 178 -1.03 14.85 -7.64
N VAL A 179 -0.16 13.84 -7.48
CA VAL A 179 -0.36 12.50 -8.04
C VAL A 179 -1.33 11.73 -7.16
N LYS A 180 -2.60 11.64 -7.58
CA LYS A 180 -3.70 11.10 -6.76
C LYS A 180 -3.76 9.57 -6.74
N SER A 181 -3.39 8.93 -7.84
CA SER A 181 -3.41 7.46 -7.92
C SER A 181 -2.43 6.95 -8.96
N ILE A 182 -1.91 5.76 -8.69
CA ILE A 182 -0.98 5.04 -9.57
C ILE A 182 -1.47 3.61 -9.82
N SER A 183 -1.15 3.08 -10.99
CA SER A 183 -1.37 1.67 -11.35
C SER A 183 -0.23 1.19 -12.23
N LEU A 184 0.20 -0.05 -12.06
CA LEU A 184 1.27 -0.66 -12.84
C LEU A 184 0.73 -1.81 -13.69
N ALA A 185 1.21 -1.91 -14.92
CA ALA A 185 0.89 -3.03 -15.79
C ALA A 185 1.60 -4.30 -15.33
N ASP A 186 0.88 -5.43 -15.27
CA ASP A 186 1.42 -6.72 -14.82
C ASP A 186 2.53 -7.30 -15.70
N GLY A 187 2.53 -6.98 -17.00
CA GLY A 187 3.45 -7.58 -17.97
C GLY A 187 4.26 -6.58 -18.81
N ALA A 188 4.20 -5.28 -18.49
CA ALA A 188 4.89 -4.24 -19.25
C ALA A 188 5.52 -3.17 -18.32
N PRO A 189 6.61 -2.51 -18.73
CA PRO A 189 7.24 -1.47 -17.93
C PRO A 189 6.46 -0.13 -18.02
N VAL A 190 5.17 -0.17 -17.73
CA VAL A 190 4.25 0.96 -17.85
C VAL A 190 3.56 1.22 -16.52
N LEU A 191 3.67 2.45 -16.05
CA LEU A 191 2.91 3.00 -14.93
C LEU A 191 1.88 3.99 -15.49
N ALA A 192 0.62 3.84 -15.10
CA ALA A 192 -0.41 4.84 -15.30
C ALA A 192 -0.62 5.62 -14.01
N TYR A 193 -0.82 6.92 -14.14
CA TYR A 193 -1.19 7.76 -13.01
C TYR A 193 -2.12 8.89 -13.45
N TYR A 194 -2.91 9.37 -12.52
CA TYR A 194 -3.62 10.62 -12.71
C TYR A 194 -3.35 11.58 -11.56
N GLY A 195 -3.49 12.86 -11.86
CA GLY A 195 -3.25 13.93 -10.90
C GLY A 195 -3.74 15.27 -11.42
N GLN A 196 -3.54 16.28 -10.60
CA GLN A 196 -3.87 17.65 -10.94
C GLN A 196 -2.76 18.60 -10.50
N GLY A 197 -2.65 19.73 -11.18
CA GLY A 197 -1.84 20.87 -10.76
C GLY A 197 -2.71 22.04 -10.31
N ALA A 198 -2.05 23.16 -9.96
CA ALA A 198 -2.73 24.37 -9.50
C ALA A 198 -3.63 25.01 -10.58
N MET A 199 -3.33 24.78 -11.87
CA MET A 199 -3.99 25.43 -13.01
C MET A 199 -4.80 24.46 -13.89
N ASN A 200 -4.95 23.21 -13.50
CA ASN A 200 -5.69 22.21 -14.28
C ASN A 200 -6.43 21.22 -13.36
N SER A 201 -7.49 20.64 -13.92
CA SER A 201 -8.17 19.51 -13.32
C SER A 201 -7.41 18.20 -13.58
N ASP A 202 -8.01 17.06 -13.24
CA ASP A 202 -7.38 15.76 -13.37
C ASP A 202 -6.97 15.45 -14.80
N ARG A 203 -5.72 15.00 -14.95
CA ARG A 203 -5.12 14.50 -16.19
C ARG A 203 -4.58 13.10 -15.99
N LEU A 204 -4.82 12.24 -16.96
CA LEU A 204 -4.34 10.87 -17.00
C LEU A 204 -3.08 10.76 -17.84
N TYR A 205 -2.07 10.09 -17.30
CA TYR A 205 -0.78 9.88 -17.93
C TYR A 205 -0.39 8.41 -17.91
N THR A 206 0.45 8.02 -18.87
CA THR A 206 1.29 6.82 -18.80
C THR A 206 2.75 7.20 -18.75
N MET A 207 3.55 6.43 -18.01
CA MET A 207 4.99 6.56 -17.90
C MET A 207 5.67 5.25 -18.26
N ASP A 208 6.61 5.27 -19.20
CA ASP A 208 7.57 4.18 -19.42
C ASP A 208 8.57 4.22 -18.26
N ILE A 209 8.48 3.27 -17.33
CA ILE A 209 9.30 3.25 -16.10
C ILE A 209 10.78 2.95 -16.33
N LYS A 210 11.16 2.42 -17.51
CA LYS A 210 12.57 2.22 -17.89
C LYS A 210 13.19 3.48 -18.44
N LYS A 211 12.44 4.24 -19.26
CA LYS A 211 12.91 5.45 -19.93
C LYS A 211 12.58 6.73 -19.18
N GLY A 212 11.67 6.69 -18.20
CA GLY A 212 11.15 7.88 -17.52
C GLY A 212 10.28 8.77 -18.43
N LYS A 213 9.84 8.26 -19.60
CA LYS A 213 9.07 9.06 -20.56
C LYS A 213 7.58 9.03 -20.18
N THR A 214 7.03 10.20 -19.92
CA THR A 214 5.61 10.41 -19.62
C THR A 214 4.84 10.86 -20.87
N THR A 215 3.63 10.35 -21.07
CA THR A 215 2.72 10.69 -22.15
C THR A 215 1.34 10.99 -21.58
N LEU A 216 0.77 12.14 -21.94
CA LEU A 216 -0.62 12.49 -21.62
C LEU A 216 -1.57 11.57 -22.40
N VAL A 217 -2.50 10.93 -21.70
CA VAL A 217 -3.55 10.08 -22.28
C VAL A 217 -4.85 10.86 -22.42
N GLU A 218 -5.25 11.59 -21.36
CA GLU A 218 -6.52 12.33 -21.33
C GLU A 218 -6.41 13.55 -20.42
N ASP A 219 -7.07 14.63 -20.81
CA ASP A 219 -7.25 15.85 -20.02
C ASP A 219 -8.76 16.05 -19.77
N LEU A 220 -9.20 15.78 -18.56
CA LEU A 220 -10.63 15.83 -18.19
C LEU A 220 -11.19 17.25 -18.14
N SER A 221 -10.32 18.26 -18.10
CA SER A 221 -10.73 19.67 -18.09
C SER A 221 -10.77 20.31 -19.47
N LYS A 222 -10.27 19.63 -20.51
CA LYS A 222 -10.09 20.19 -21.86
C LYS A 222 -11.35 20.83 -22.46
N ASP A 223 -12.51 20.21 -22.24
CA ASP A 223 -13.76 20.70 -22.80
C ASP A 223 -14.47 21.72 -21.89
N ILE A 224 -14.18 21.69 -20.59
CA ILE A 224 -14.75 22.60 -19.59
C ILE A 224 -14.07 23.97 -19.63
N LEU A 225 -12.75 23.98 -19.88
CA LEU A 225 -11.92 25.20 -19.85
C LEU A 225 -11.73 25.85 -21.21
N LYS A 226 -12.43 25.41 -22.26
CA LYS A 226 -12.31 26.00 -23.61
C LYS A 226 -12.79 27.43 -23.69
N ASP A 227 -13.69 27.84 -22.80
CA ASP A 227 -14.36 29.14 -22.81
C ASP A 227 -13.89 30.05 -21.65
N VAL A 228 -12.81 29.66 -20.96
CA VAL A 228 -12.15 30.44 -19.89
C VAL A 228 -10.79 30.86 -20.35
#